data_bf1098b529d85337f983aa2c18252ef5
#
_entry.id   bf1098b529d85337f983aa2c18252ef5
#
_cell.length_a   1.000
_cell.length_b   1.000
_cell.length_c   1.000
_cell.angle_alpha   90.00
_cell.angle_beta   90.00
_cell.angle_gamma   90.00
#
_symmetry.space_group_name_H-M   'P 1'
#
loop_
_entity.id
_entity.type
_entity.pdbx_description
1 polymer ?
#
loop_
_entity_poly.entity_id
_entity_poly.type
_entity_poly.pdbx_seq_one_letter_code
_entity_poly.pdbx_strand_id
1 'polypeptide(L)'
;MGHDIFGFRTTDKENKIAYLRRGAFDCFNCIIYIVLNCSDCSGGVSGNGSKREFTKEELLKALEYLGDQENFGPERKFLNDCLENIAKDGKILVKFD
;
A
#
# COMPACT_ATOMS: atom_id res chain seq x y z
N MET A 1 7.79 11.10 13.09
CA MET A 1 7.60 10.78 11.67
C MET A 1 6.87 9.47 11.53
N GLY A 2 6.13 9.30 10.48
CA GLY A 2 5.37 8.09 10.23
C GLY A 2 5.42 7.71 8.77
N HIS A 3 4.74 6.61 8.45
CA HIS A 3 4.59 6.16 7.08
C HIS A 3 3.19 6.51 6.61
N ASP A 4 3.10 7.37 5.59
CA ASP A 4 1.84 7.73 4.95
C ASP A 4 1.85 7.11 3.56
N ILE A 5 0.91 6.21 3.31
CA ILE A 5 0.85 5.45 2.07
C ILE A 5 -0.48 5.73 1.39
N PHE A 6 -0.42 6.16 0.14
CA PHE A 6 -1.60 6.58 -0.60
C PHE A 6 -1.78 5.70 -1.84
N GLY A 7 -3.04 5.35 -2.11
CA GLY A 7 -3.37 4.66 -3.34
C GLY A 7 -4.12 5.58 -4.29
N PHE A 8 -3.80 5.48 -5.58
CA PHE A 8 -4.43 6.28 -6.63
C PHE A 8 -4.77 5.39 -7.81
N ARG A 9 -5.81 5.76 -8.55
CA ARG A 9 -6.03 5.17 -9.86
C ARG A 9 -4.95 5.67 -10.82
N THR A 10 -4.52 4.84 -11.72
CA THR A 10 -3.54 5.25 -12.73
C THR A 10 -4.08 6.35 -13.64
N THR A 11 -5.41 6.44 -13.76
CA THR A 11 -6.10 7.44 -14.58
C THR A 11 -6.43 8.71 -13.82
N ASP A 12 -6.27 8.72 -12.49
CA ASP A 12 -6.56 9.90 -11.66
C ASP A 12 -5.58 9.93 -10.49
N LYS A 13 -4.45 10.57 -10.70
CA LYS A 13 -3.36 10.62 -9.74
C LYS A 13 -3.48 11.76 -8.73
N GLU A 14 -4.57 12.53 -8.79
CA GLU A 14 -4.80 13.65 -7.88
C GLU A 14 -5.71 13.28 -6.71
N ASN A 15 -6.60 12.32 -6.91
CA ASN A 15 -7.56 11.91 -5.89
C ASN A 15 -7.18 10.55 -5.32
N LYS A 16 -6.75 10.51 -4.06
CA LYS A 16 -6.43 9.26 -3.40
C LYS A 16 -7.71 8.44 -3.18
N ILE A 17 -7.60 7.15 -3.43
CA ILE A 17 -8.71 6.21 -3.22
C ILE A 17 -8.45 5.29 -2.03
N ALA A 18 -7.25 5.32 -1.48
CA ALA A 18 -6.89 4.53 -0.32
C ALA A 18 -5.80 5.25 0.47
N TYR A 19 -5.79 5.03 1.78
CA TYR A 19 -4.83 5.66 2.66
C TYR A 19 -4.50 4.74 3.82
N LEU A 20 -3.22 4.67 4.15
CA LEU A 20 -2.72 3.91 5.28
C LEU A 20 -1.66 4.73 6.01
N ARG A 21 -1.78 4.80 7.33
CA ARG A 21 -0.77 5.46 8.15
C ARG A 21 -0.28 4.53 9.25
N ARG A 22 1.04 4.50 9.42
CA ARG A 22 1.68 3.78 10.52
C ARG A 22 2.75 4.64 11.17
N GLY A 23 2.99 4.41 12.46
CA GLY A 23 4.00 5.13 13.20
C GLY A 23 5.41 4.65 12.87
N ALA A 24 6.39 5.56 12.99
CA ALA A 24 7.77 5.28 12.61
C ALA A 24 8.44 4.22 13.48
N PHE A 25 8.00 4.06 14.72
CA PHE A 25 8.63 3.13 15.67
C PHE A 25 7.94 1.78 15.77
N ASP A 26 6.92 1.57 14.99
CA ASP A 26 6.17 0.33 15.01
C ASP A 26 6.86 -0.64 14.05
N CYS A 27 7.55 -1.62 14.58
CA CYS A 27 8.36 -2.56 13.79
C CYS A 27 7.54 -3.33 12.77
N PHE A 28 6.25 -3.46 12.99
CA PHE A 28 5.37 -4.18 12.09
C PHE A 28 4.87 -3.32 10.94
N ASN A 29 5.24 -2.07 10.94
CA ASN A 29 4.82 -1.12 9.91
C ASN A 29 5.32 -1.47 8.54
N CYS A 30 6.45 -2.17 8.52
CA CYS A 30 7.07 -2.53 7.27
C CYS A 30 6.37 -3.68 6.59
N ILE A 31 5.31 -4.24 7.19
CA ILE A 31 4.61 -5.37 6.58
C ILE A 31 4.04 -5.01 5.22
N ILE A 32 3.53 -3.80 5.06
CA ILE A 32 2.98 -3.37 3.76
C ILE A 32 4.08 -3.33 2.69
N TYR A 33 5.28 -2.94 3.05
CA TYR A 33 6.41 -2.95 2.12
C TYR A 33 6.81 -4.37 1.74
N ILE A 34 6.72 -5.29 2.69
CA ILE A 34 7.06 -6.69 2.47
C ILE A 34 6.03 -7.36 1.57
N VAL A 35 4.73 -7.21 1.88
CA VAL A 35 3.67 -7.88 1.13
C VAL A 35 3.55 -7.34 -0.29
N LEU A 36 3.91 -6.08 -0.51
CA LEU A 36 3.94 -5.49 -1.84
C LEU A 36 5.30 -5.66 -2.52
N ASN A 37 6.23 -6.34 -1.85
CA ASN A 37 7.57 -6.60 -2.38
C ASN A 37 8.30 -5.32 -2.80
N CYS A 38 8.22 -4.29 -1.95
CA CYS A 38 8.83 -3.00 -2.24
C CYS A 38 9.62 -2.45 -1.05
N SER A 39 10.19 -3.34 -0.25
CA SER A 39 10.94 -2.96 0.96
C SER A 39 12.13 -2.06 0.66
N ASP A 40 12.64 -2.09 -0.54
CA ASP A 40 13.76 -1.26 -0.97
C ASP A 40 13.34 0.15 -1.36
N CYS A 41 12.06 0.40 -1.58
CA CYS A 41 11.57 1.70 -2.05
C CYS A 41 11.84 2.83 -1.07
N SER A 42 11.75 2.51 0.22
CA SER A 42 11.92 3.52 1.26
C SER A 42 13.05 3.19 2.24
N GLY A 43 13.72 2.08 2.01
CA GLY A 43 14.72 1.62 2.98
C GLY A 43 14.12 1.28 4.33
N GLY A 44 12.84 0.99 4.39
CA GLY A 44 12.15 0.63 5.63
C GLY A 44 11.83 1.80 6.53
N VAL A 45 11.98 3.01 6.03
CA VAL A 45 11.64 4.23 6.78
C VAL A 45 10.53 4.96 6.06
N SER A 46 10.12 6.10 6.61
CA SER A 46 9.15 6.97 5.96
C SER A 46 9.58 7.19 4.52
N GLY A 47 8.66 7.06 3.64
CA GLY A 47 8.95 7.19 2.24
C GLY A 47 9.48 8.56 1.89
N ASN A 48 10.11 8.62 0.76
CA ASN A 48 10.65 9.84 0.21
C ASN A 48 9.82 10.31 -1.00
N GLY A 49 8.56 9.91 -1.04
CA GLY A 49 7.67 10.22 -2.15
C GLY A 49 7.76 9.25 -3.31
N SER A 50 8.41 8.10 -3.09
CA SER A 50 8.51 7.07 -4.14
C SER A 50 7.14 6.55 -4.53
N LYS A 51 6.97 6.29 -5.82
CA LYS A 51 5.73 5.77 -6.38
C LYS A 51 5.99 4.47 -7.11
N ARG A 52 5.03 3.56 -7.04
CA ARG A 52 5.11 2.28 -7.73
C ARG A 52 3.71 1.81 -8.13
N GLU A 53 3.61 1.22 -9.30
CA GLU A 53 2.35 0.63 -9.77
C GLU A 53 2.30 -0.84 -9.37
N PHE A 54 1.11 -1.29 -8.98
CA PHE A 54 0.86 -2.68 -8.60
C PHE A 54 -0.32 -3.22 -9.40
N THR A 55 -0.21 -4.46 -9.81
CA THR A 55 -1.30 -5.14 -10.51
C THR A 55 -2.31 -5.69 -9.51
N LYS A 56 -3.50 -6.01 -10.01
CA LYS A 56 -4.54 -6.66 -9.21
C LYS A 56 -4.01 -7.93 -8.55
N GLU A 57 -3.23 -8.73 -9.28
CA GLU A 57 -2.67 -9.98 -8.76
C GLU A 57 -1.72 -9.74 -7.60
N GLU A 58 -0.89 -8.71 -7.69
CA GLU A 58 0.04 -8.35 -6.62
C GLU A 58 -0.73 -7.95 -5.36
N LEU A 59 -1.81 -7.18 -5.51
CA LEU A 59 -2.63 -6.77 -4.38
C LEU A 59 -3.34 -7.96 -3.75
N LEU A 60 -3.84 -8.89 -4.55
CA LEU A 60 -4.49 -10.10 -4.04
C LEU A 60 -3.51 -10.99 -3.29
N LYS A 61 -2.29 -11.12 -3.78
CA LYS A 61 -1.24 -11.88 -3.08
C LYS A 61 -0.88 -11.23 -1.75
N ALA A 62 -0.84 -9.91 -1.71
CA ALA A 62 -0.57 -9.19 -0.47
C ALA A 62 -1.66 -9.45 0.56
N LEU A 63 -2.93 -9.44 0.15
CA LEU A 63 -4.04 -9.75 1.03
C LEU A 63 -3.96 -11.18 1.55
N GLU A 64 -3.63 -12.13 0.69
CA GLU A 64 -3.47 -13.52 1.09
C GLU A 64 -2.36 -13.68 2.13
N TYR A 65 -1.26 -12.99 1.94
CA TYR A 65 -0.15 -13.00 2.89
C TYR A 65 -0.57 -12.46 4.26
N LEU A 66 -1.37 -11.40 4.30
CA LEU A 66 -1.82 -10.81 5.56
C LEU A 66 -2.80 -11.70 6.31
N GLY A 67 -3.60 -12.47 5.60
CA GLY A 67 -4.61 -13.35 6.19
C GLY A 67 -5.63 -12.58 7.01
N ASP A 68 -6.07 -13.16 8.12
CA ASP A 68 -7.12 -12.60 8.97
C ASP A 68 -6.58 -11.97 10.27
N GLN A 69 -5.30 -11.67 10.33
CA GLN A 69 -4.72 -11.13 11.54
C GLN A 69 -5.24 -9.74 11.84
N GLU A 70 -5.70 -9.54 13.08
CA GLU A 70 -6.29 -8.27 13.52
C GLU A 70 -5.29 -7.12 13.43
N ASN A 71 -4.02 -7.40 13.70
CA ASN A 71 -2.97 -6.37 13.67
C ASN A 71 -2.81 -5.72 12.30
N PHE A 72 -3.25 -6.39 11.26
CA PHE A 72 -3.11 -5.91 9.89
C PHE A 72 -4.43 -5.42 9.29
N GLY A 73 -5.39 -5.07 10.14
CA GLY A 73 -6.67 -4.53 9.70
C GLY A 73 -6.53 -3.31 8.79
N PRO A 74 -5.75 -2.30 9.17
CA PRO A 74 -5.55 -1.12 8.32
C PRO A 74 -4.92 -1.46 6.97
N GLU A 75 -3.97 -2.39 6.94
CA GLU A 75 -3.35 -2.85 5.70
C GLU A 75 -4.36 -3.54 4.80
N ARG A 76 -5.19 -4.42 5.38
CA ARG A 76 -6.25 -5.08 4.60
C ARG A 76 -7.23 -4.06 4.02
N LYS A 77 -7.62 -3.08 4.82
CA LYS A 77 -8.52 -2.03 4.35
C LYS A 77 -7.92 -1.26 3.19
N PHE A 78 -6.64 -0.88 3.30
CA PHE A 78 -5.93 -0.17 2.25
C PHE A 78 -5.94 -0.98 0.94
N LEU A 79 -5.56 -2.24 1.02
CA LEU A 79 -5.51 -3.11 -0.17
C LEU A 79 -6.89 -3.34 -0.77
N ASN A 80 -7.91 -3.52 0.06
CA ASN A 80 -9.29 -3.68 -0.41
C ASN A 80 -9.80 -2.41 -1.10
N ASP A 81 -9.50 -1.25 -0.53
CA ASP A 81 -9.88 0.02 -1.14
C ASP A 81 -9.20 0.19 -2.50
N CYS A 82 -7.94 -0.21 -2.60
CA CYS A 82 -7.23 -0.21 -3.88
C CYS A 82 -7.90 -1.12 -4.90
N LEU A 83 -8.27 -2.34 -4.48
CA LEU A 83 -8.90 -3.30 -5.37
C LEU A 83 -10.28 -2.84 -5.83
N GLU A 84 -11.06 -2.25 -4.96
CA GLU A 84 -12.39 -1.75 -5.29
C GLU A 84 -12.36 -0.60 -6.29
N ASN A 85 -11.26 0.14 -6.32
CA ASN A 85 -11.12 1.34 -7.15
C ASN A 85 -10.12 1.16 -8.29
N ILE A 86 -9.73 -0.05 -8.58
CA ILE A 86 -8.72 -0.33 -9.60
C ILE A 86 -9.22 0.14 -10.98
N ALA A 87 -8.33 0.75 -11.74
CA ALA A 87 -8.65 1.25 -13.08
C ALA A 87 -8.79 0.10 -14.07
N LYS A 88 -9.24 0.42 -15.29
CA LYS A 88 -9.45 -0.59 -16.33
C LYS A 88 -8.17 -1.30 -16.75
N ASP A 89 -7.02 -0.67 -16.54
CA ASP A 89 -5.72 -1.28 -16.83
C ASP A 89 -5.32 -2.36 -15.81
N GLY A 90 -6.12 -2.54 -14.76
CA GLY A 90 -5.85 -3.54 -13.73
C GLY A 90 -4.71 -3.16 -12.80
N LYS A 91 -4.39 -1.89 -12.70
CA LYS A 91 -3.27 -1.40 -11.90
C LYS A 91 -3.70 -0.30 -10.95
N ILE A 92 -2.92 -0.15 -9.89
CA ILE A 92 -3.08 0.92 -8.91
C ILE A 92 -1.71 1.59 -8.72
N LEU A 93 -1.70 2.90 -8.54
CA LEU A 93 -0.49 3.62 -8.22
C LEU A 93 -0.43 3.82 -6.71
N VAL A 94 0.67 3.42 -6.10
CA VAL A 94 0.88 3.58 -4.66
C VAL A 94 2.05 4.54 -4.44
N LYS A 95 1.82 5.54 -3.61
CA LYS A 95 2.83 6.50 -3.21
C LYS A 95 3.23 6.25 -1.77
N PHE A 96 4.51 6.12 -1.53
CA PHE A 96 5.10 5.92 -0.20
C PHE A 96 5.72 7.24 0.27
N ASP A 97 5.08 7.84 1.24
CA ASP A 97 5.49 9.18 1.69
C ASP A 97 6.05 9.20 3.11
#